data_a1f95329bc16f5478be08239bcd8c171
#
_entry.id   a1f95329bc16f5478be08239bcd8c171
#
_cell.length_a   1.000
_cell.length_b   1.000
_cell.length_c   1.000
_cell.angle_alpha   90.00
_cell.angle_beta   90.00
_cell.angle_gamma   90.00
#
_symmetry.space_group_name_H-M   'P 1'
#
loop_
_entity.id
_entity.type
_entity.pdbx_description
1 polymer ?
#
loop_
_entity_poly.entity_id
_entity_poly.type
_entity_poly.pdbx_seq_one_letter_code
_entity_poly.pdbx_strand_id
1 'polypeptide(L)'
;MLTPDAHYYNFSGCGNVMNCNHPVVRNFIIDCLRHWAIEYRVDGFRFDLASILGRDQNGAPMANPPILESLAFDPVLGKMKLIAEAWDAGGLYQVGSFPSWNRWAEWNGRYRDDMRSFLKGDDGMAGNAITRITGSRDLYSPESRGHKASVNFLTCHDGFTLYDLYSYNEKHNEKNGWNNTDGDNNGHSWNCGAEGLTRKKAVLELSLIHI
;
A
#
# COMPACT_ATOMS: atom_id res chain seq x y z
N MET A 1 -14.93 -13.99 -6.96
CA MET A 1 -16.25 -13.53 -6.47
C MET A 1 -17.06 -13.04 -7.66
N LEU A 2 -18.38 -13.28 -7.64
CA LEU A 2 -19.28 -12.88 -8.72
C LEU A 2 -20.32 -11.89 -8.19
N THR A 3 -20.65 -10.91 -9.01
CA THR A 3 -21.80 -10.02 -8.82
C THR A 3 -23.12 -10.78 -9.03
N PRO A 4 -24.28 -10.26 -8.60
CA PRO A 4 -25.57 -10.91 -8.83
C PRO A 4 -25.90 -11.19 -10.31
N ASP A 5 -25.34 -10.38 -11.22
CA ASP A 5 -25.48 -10.50 -12.67
C ASP A 5 -24.35 -11.34 -13.32
N ALA A 6 -23.66 -12.14 -12.51
CA ALA A 6 -22.60 -13.09 -12.90
C ALA A 6 -21.34 -12.50 -13.54
N HIS A 7 -21.04 -11.24 -13.29
CA HIS A 7 -19.74 -10.64 -13.62
C HIS A 7 -18.74 -10.83 -12.48
N TYR A 8 -17.46 -10.81 -12.79
CA TYR A 8 -16.43 -10.85 -11.74
C TYR A 8 -16.29 -9.50 -11.04
N TYR A 9 -16.23 -9.52 -9.70
CA TYR A 9 -15.71 -8.37 -8.97
C TYR A 9 -14.23 -8.15 -9.31
N ASN A 10 -13.83 -6.90 -9.47
CA ASN A 10 -12.46 -6.53 -9.82
C ASN A 10 -11.89 -5.51 -8.83
N PHE A 11 -11.60 -5.96 -7.61
CA PHE A 11 -10.93 -5.14 -6.59
C PHE A 11 -9.40 -5.21 -6.68
N SER A 12 -8.88 -6.07 -7.56
CA SER A 12 -7.44 -6.25 -7.78
C SER A 12 -6.89 -5.40 -8.93
N GLY A 13 -7.76 -4.87 -9.80
CA GLY A 13 -7.33 -4.30 -11.07
C GLY A 13 -6.99 -5.34 -12.15
N CYS A 14 -6.97 -6.65 -11.80
CA CYS A 14 -6.58 -7.75 -12.71
C CYS A 14 -7.78 -8.50 -13.30
N GLY A 15 -8.99 -7.96 -13.21
CA GLY A 15 -10.21 -8.51 -13.82
C GLY A 15 -11.04 -9.39 -12.90
N ASN A 16 -10.51 -9.92 -11.82
CA ASN A 16 -11.24 -10.75 -10.85
C ASN A 16 -10.61 -10.73 -9.47
N VAL A 17 -11.31 -11.29 -8.47
CA VAL A 17 -10.79 -11.51 -7.12
C VAL A 17 -11.31 -12.84 -6.55
N MET A 18 -10.51 -13.46 -5.71
CA MET A 18 -10.89 -14.65 -4.94
C MET A 18 -11.74 -14.27 -3.73
N ASN A 19 -12.67 -15.14 -3.34
CA ASN A 19 -13.33 -15.03 -2.02
C ASN A 19 -12.40 -15.60 -0.95
N CYS A 20 -11.53 -14.76 -0.39
CA CYS A 20 -10.51 -15.18 0.57
C CYS A 20 -11.11 -15.62 1.92
N ASN A 21 -12.36 -15.27 2.22
CA ASN A 21 -13.06 -15.67 3.42
C ASN A 21 -13.86 -16.98 3.27
N HIS A 22 -13.95 -17.54 2.05
CA HIS A 22 -14.49 -18.88 1.86
C HIS A 22 -13.57 -19.91 2.54
N PRO A 23 -14.10 -20.86 3.36
CA PRO A 23 -13.25 -21.75 4.18
C PRO A 23 -12.17 -22.51 3.42
N VAL A 24 -12.46 -23.01 2.23
CA VAL A 24 -11.49 -23.75 1.41
C VAL A 24 -10.37 -22.81 0.91
N VAL A 25 -10.73 -21.61 0.43
CA VAL A 25 -9.75 -20.63 -0.07
C VAL A 25 -8.88 -20.11 1.07
N ARG A 26 -9.50 -19.83 2.23
CA ARG A 26 -8.79 -19.41 3.43
C ARG A 26 -7.74 -20.45 3.86
N ASN A 27 -8.12 -21.71 3.96
CA ASN A 27 -7.19 -22.79 4.31
C ASN A 27 -6.06 -22.91 3.28
N PHE A 28 -6.38 -22.86 1.99
CA PHE A 28 -5.38 -22.88 0.94
C PHE A 28 -4.34 -21.75 1.08
N ILE A 29 -4.80 -20.51 1.34
CA ILE A 29 -3.88 -19.38 1.55
C ILE A 29 -3.01 -19.59 2.79
N ILE A 30 -3.59 -20.04 3.90
CA ILE A 30 -2.85 -20.30 5.15
C ILE A 30 -1.80 -21.41 4.92
N ASP A 31 -2.14 -22.48 4.24
CA ASP A 31 -1.21 -23.58 3.97
C ASP A 31 -0.06 -23.14 3.06
N CYS A 32 -0.32 -22.34 2.04
CA CYS A 32 0.72 -21.74 1.21
C CYS A 32 1.69 -20.88 2.04
N LEU A 33 1.17 -20.03 2.91
CA LEU A 33 2.00 -19.17 3.75
C LEU A 33 2.81 -19.96 4.78
N ARG A 34 2.21 -20.98 5.39
CA ARG A 34 2.92 -21.91 6.30
C ARG A 34 4.04 -22.65 5.58
N HIS A 35 3.82 -23.08 4.34
CA HIS A 35 4.84 -23.72 3.53
C HIS A 35 6.07 -22.83 3.37
N TRP A 36 5.88 -21.57 2.96
CA TRP A 36 6.97 -20.61 2.85
C TRP A 36 7.64 -20.33 4.20
N ALA A 37 6.87 -20.26 5.28
CA ALA A 37 7.39 -20.01 6.61
C ALA A 37 8.24 -21.19 7.14
N ILE A 38 7.80 -22.41 6.94
CA ILE A 38 8.43 -23.61 7.52
C ILE A 38 9.57 -24.10 6.63
N GLU A 39 9.32 -24.29 5.33
CA GLU A 39 10.29 -24.87 4.40
C GLU A 39 11.36 -23.87 3.98
N TYR A 40 10.95 -22.63 3.67
CA TYR A 40 11.87 -21.58 3.20
C TYR A 40 12.31 -20.60 4.28
N ARG A 41 11.72 -20.69 5.49
CA ARG A 41 12.09 -19.91 6.68
C ARG A 41 12.06 -18.40 6.46
N VAL A 42 11.07 -17.92 5.73
CA VAL A 42 10.84 -16.47 5.60
C VAL A 42 10.38 -15.88 6.94
N ASP A 43 10.76 -14.62 7.23
CA ASP A 43 10.46 -13.96 8.51
C ASP A 43 9.12 -13.21 8.53
N GLY A 44 8.47 -13.09 7.39
CA GLY A 44 7.18 -12.40 7.29
C GLY A 44 6.70 -12.26 5.86
N PHE A 45 5.53 -11.63 5.72
CA PHE A 45 4.84 -11.44 4.45
C PHE A 45 4.31 -10.02 4.33
N ARG A 46 4.49 -9.44 3.17
CA ARG A 46 3.77 -8.24 2.73
C ARG A 46 2.67 -8.66 1.77
N PHE A 47 1.46 -8.25 2.05
CA PHE A 47 0.26 -8.58 1.27
C PHE A 47 -0.11 -7.43 0.35
N ASP A 48 -0.10 -7.72 -0.93
CA ASP A 48 -0.53 -6.80 -1.97
C ASP A 48 -2.04 -6.59 -1.89
N LEU A 49 -2.49 -5.31 -2.02
CA LEU A 49 -3.91 -4.95 -1.96
C LEU A 49 -4.66 -5.68 -0.84
N ALA A 50 -4.11 -5.70 0.38
CA ALA A 50 -4.57 -6.54 1.48
C ALA A 50 -6.02 -6.26 1.92
N SER A 51 -6.60 -5.11 1.60
CA SER A 51 -8.00 -4.82 1.85
C SER A 51 -8.96 -5.78 1.14
N ILE A 52 -8.51 -6.43 0.06
CA ILE A 52 -9.28 -7.50 -0.62
C ILE A 52 -9.55 -8.68 0.32
N LEU A 53 -8.58 -9.03 1.19
CA LEU A 53 -8.72 -10.09 2.18
C LEU A 53 -9.86 -9.83 3.17
N GLY A 54 -10.17 -8.56 3.37
CA GLY A 54 -11.23 -8.10 4.28
C GLY A 54 -12.63 -8.02 3.67
N ARG A 55 -12.84 -8.41 2.41
CA ARG A 55 -14.15 -8.35 1.76
C ARG A 55 -14.93 -9.66 1.90
N ASP A 56 -16.24 -9.54 2.04
CA ASP A 56 -17.17 -10.67 2.01
C ASP A 56 -17.45 -11.16 0.57
N GLN A 57 -18.28 -12.17 0.44
CA GLN A 57 -18.66 -12.75 -0.86
C GLN A 57 -19.37 -11.77 -1.80
N ASN A 58 -19.96 -10.70 -1.27
CA ASN A 58 -20.68 -9.67 -2.03
C ASN A 58 -19.78 -8.44 -2.29
N GLY A 59 -18.50 -8.51 -1.91
CA GLY A 59 -17.54 -7.43 -2.07
C GLY A 59 -17.59 -6.35 -0.99
N ALA A 60 -18.43 -6.47 0.03
CA ALA A 60 -18.49 -5.52 1.12
C ALA A 60 -17.33 -5.70 2.12
N PRO A 61 -16.76 -4.62 2.68
CA PRO A 61 -15.73 -4.74 3.70
C PRO A 61 -16.31 -5.26 5.02
N MET A 62 -15.62 -6.22 5.63
CA MET A 62 -15.99 -6.83 6.90
C MET A 62 -15.24 -6.17 8.05
N ALA A 63 -15.91 -5.98 9.19
CA ALA A 63 -15.25 -5.50 10.41
C ALA A 63 -14.28 -6.54 10.98
N ASN A 64 -14.64 -7.82 10.92
CA ASN A 64 -13.85 -8.94 11.43
C ASN A 64 -13.67 -10.02 10.36
N PRO A 65 -12.76 -9.83 9.37
CA PRO A 65 -12.53 -10.80 8.33
C PRO A 65 -11.88 -12.09 8.86
N PRO A 66 -12.51 -13.27 8.67
CA PRO A 66 -11.99 -14.54 9.21
C PRO A 66 -10.57 -14.88 8.76
N ILE A 67 -10.17 -14.55 7.53
CA ILE A 67 -8.80 -14.81 7.06
C ILE A 67 -7.76 -13.99 7.83
N LEU A 68 -8.02 -12.71 8.06
CA LEU A 68 -7.08 -11.83 8.76
C LEU A 68 -6.92 -12.22 10.23
N GLU A 69 -8.04 -12.60 10.89
CA GLU A 69 -8.01 -13.15 12.23
C GLU A 69 -7.23 -14.47 12.28
N SER A 70 -7.50 -15.38 11.35
CA SER A 70 -6.80 -16.67 11.27
C SER A 70 -5.28 -16.48 11.10
N LEU A 71 -4.85 -15.55 10.26
CA LEU A 71 -3.43 -15.24 10.06
C LEU A 71 -2.79 -14.60 11.31
N ALA A 72 -3.53 -13.74 12.00
CA ALA A 72 -3.04 -13.06 13.20
C ALA A 72 -2.77 -14.03 14.37
N PHE A 73 -3.57 -15.09 14.50
CA PHE A 73 -3.52 -16.04 15.61
C PHE A 73 -3.02 -17.45 15.22
N ASP A 74 -2.58 -17.63 13.98
CA ASP A 74 -1.99 -18.90 13.55
C ASP A 74 -0.73 -19.23 14.37
N PRO A 75 -0.51 -20.49 14.79
CA PRO A 75 0.64 -20.87 15.62
C PRO A 75 2.01 -20.58 14.97
N VAL A 76 2.08 -20.60 13.65
CA VAL A 76 3.30 -20.30 12.87
C VAL A 76 3.29 -18.84 12.43
N LEU A 77 2.27 -18.43 11.66
CA LEU A 77 2.21 -17.12 11.00
C LEU A 77 1.99 -15.98 12.00
N GLY A 78 1.29 -16.21 13.11
CA GLY A 78 1.06 -15.21 14.15
C GLY A 78 2.32 -14.73 14.87
N LYS A 79 3.46 -15.39 14.68
CA LYS A 79 4.78 -14.98 15.19
C LYS A 79 5.60 -14.18 14.17
N MET A 80 5.14 -14.15 12.93
CA MET A 80 5.85 -13.52 11.80
C MET A 80 5.44 -12.06 11.62
N LYS A 81 6.18 -11.33 10.80
CA LYS A 81 5.80 -9.99 10.37
C LYS A 81 4.67 -10.11 9.36
N LEU A 82 3.53 -9.49 9.64
CA LEU A 82 2.41 -9.38 8.73
C LEU A 82 2.25 -7.89 8.37
N ILE A 83 2.42 -7.57 7.11
CA ILE A 83 2.42 -6.19 6.61
C ILE A 83 1.34 -6.09 5.53
N ALA A 84 0.43 -5.16 5.69
CA ALA A 84 -0.64 -4.90 4.74
C ALA A 84 -0.34 -3.69 3.86
N GLU A 85 -0.58 -3.83 2.58
CA GLU A 85 -0.94 -2.72 1.74
C GLU A 85 -2.44 -2.49 1.96
N ALA A 86 -2.78 -1.55 2.85
CA ALA A 86 -4.11 -1.41 3.43
C ALA A 86 -5.09 -0.64 2.51
N TRP A 87 -5.14 -0.99 1.24
CA TRP A 87 -6.08 -0.49 0.22
C TRP A 87 -6.36 -1.54 -0.84
N ASP A 88 -7.25 -1.22 -1.79
CA ASP A 88 -7.47 -2.02 -3.00
C ASP A 88 -7.84 -1.16 -4.22
N ALA A 89 -7.88 -1.77 -5.40
CA ALA A 89 -8.21 -1.08 -6.66
C ALA A 89 -9.70 -0.73 -6.79
N GLY A 90 -10.56 -1.20 -5.88
CA GLY A 90 -11.97 -0.82 -5.79
C GLY A 90 -12.23 0.44 -4.97
N GLY A 91 -11.17 1.13 -4.51
CA GLY A 91 -11.25 2.39 -3.78
C GLY A 91 -11.38 2.25 -2.25
N LEU A 92 -11.28 1.05 -1.71
CA LEU A 92 -11.22 0.87 -0.25
C LEU A 92 -9.83 1.25 0.26
N TYR A 93 -9.76 2.21 1.18
CA TYR A 93 -8.53 2.71 1.78
C TYR A 93 -8.62 2.61 3.30
N GLN A 94 -7.83 1.71 3.90
CA GLN A 94 -7.91 1.35 5.31
C GLN A 94 -6.61 1.66 6.10
N VAL A 95 -5.76 2.54 5.60
CA VAL A 95 -4.55 2.95 6.34
C VAL A 95 -4.94 3.59 7.67
N GLY A 96 -4.48 3.00 8.77
CA GLY A 96 -4.86 3.37 10.14
C GLY A 96 -6.10 2.65 10.68
N SER A 97 -6.92 2.03 9.82
CA SER A 97 -8.16 1.32 10.21
C SER A 97 -8.23 -0.13 9.73
N PHE A 98 -7.15 -0.67 9.22
CA PHE A 98 -7.09 -2.06 8.76
C PHE A 98 -7.40 -3.03 9.90
N PRO A 99 -8.24 -4.08 9.68
CA PRO A 99 -8.58 -5.08 10.69
C PRO A 99 -7.34 -5.90 11.08
N SER A 100 -6.63 -5.48 12.11
CA SER A 100 -5.25 -5.91 12.38
C SER A 100 -5.08 -6.85 13.57
N TRP A 101 -6.08 -6.97 14.45
CA TRP A 101 -5.95 -7.69 15.74
C TRP A 101 -4.64 -7.35 16.48
N ASN A 102 -4.17 -6.10 16.38
CA ASN A 102 -2.91 -5.60 16.93
C ASN A 102 -1.65 -6.39 16.45
N ARG A 103 -1.75 -7.11 15.34
CA ARG A 103 -0.68 -7.94 14.79
C ARG A 103 -0.09 -7.40 13.49
N TRP A 104 -0.94 -6.80 12.65
CA TRP A 104 -0.53 -6.32 11.34
C TRP A 104 0.10 -4.94 11.42
N ALA A 105 1.18 -4.76 10.69
CA ALA A 105 1.68 -3.44 10.29
C ALA A 105 1.10 -3.06 8.92
N GLU A 106 1.18 -1.79 8.58
CA GLU A 106 0.65 -1.26 7.32
C GLU A 106 1.71 -0.44 6.59
N TRP A 107 1.77 -0.57 5.29
CA TRP A 107 2.40 0.45 4.48
C TRP A 107 1.66 1.76 4.66
N ASN A 108 2.35 2.76 5.20
CA ASN A 108 1.73 4.05 5.51
C ASN A 108 1.70 4.95 4.27
N GLY A 109 0.65 4.82 3.46
CA GLY A 109 0.45 5.65 2.28
C GLY A 109 0.33 7.14 2.60
N ARG A 110 -0.22 7.51 3.78
CA ARG A 110 -0.27 8.92 4.21
C ARG A 110 1.12 9.46 4.55
N TYR A 111 1.99 8.65 5.11
CA TYR A 111 3.40 9.04 5.28
C TYR A 111 4.03 9.36 3.92
N ARG A 112 3.86 8.47 2.95
CA ARG A 112 4.35 8.67 1.58
C ARG A 112 3.90 10.01 1.00
N ASP A 113 2.60 10.26 1.02
CA ASP A 113 2.01 11.41 0.34
C ASP A 113 2.34 12.73 1.05
N ASP A 114 2.19 12.77 2.37
CA ASP A 114 2.52 13.96 3.18
C ASP A 114 4.02 14.31 3.10
N MET A 115 4.89 13.30 3.14
CA MET A 115 6.33 13.53 3.06
C MET A 115 6.79 13.93 1.66
N ARG A 116 6.19 13.36 0.59
CA ARG A 116 6.46 13.83 -0.78
C ARG A 116 6.05 15.29 -0.97
N SER A 117 4.86 15.67 -0.51
CA SER A 117 4.40 17.06 -0.55
C SER A 117 5.27 18.00 0.26
N PHE A 118 5.69 17.58 1.46
CA PHE A 118 6.61 18.38 2.30
C PHE A 118 7.97 18.58 1.63
N LEU A 119 8.58 17.50 1.11
CA LEU A 119 9.88 17.56 0.45
C LEU A 119 9.83 18.37 -0.85
N LYS A 120 8.73 18.30 -1.59
CA LYS A 120 8.50 19.13 -2.78
C LYS A 120 8.37 20.63 -2.45
N GLY A 121 8.06 20.99 -1.20
CA GLY A 121 7.90 22.36 -0.74
C GLY A 121 6.46 22.88 -0.86
N ASP A 122 5.46 22.01 -0.86
CA ASP A 122 4.06 22.41 -0.83
C ASP A 122 3.74 23.17 0.46
N ASP A 123 2.97 24.26 0.35
CA ASP A 123 2.62 25.10 1.47
C ASP A 123 1.80 24.34 2.55
N GLY A 124 2.04 24.66 3.81
CA GLY A 124 1.27 24.15 4.94
C GLY A 124 1.60 22.71 5.36
N MET A 125 2.56 22.03 4.73
CA MET A 125 2.86 20.61 4.99
C MET A 125 3.71 20.33 6.23
N ALA A 126 4.26 21.37 6.91
CA ALA A 126 5.13 21.17 8.07
C ALA A 126 4.44 20.42 9.22
N GLY A 127 3.18 20.72 9.52
CA GLY A 127 2.41 20.03 10.56
C GLY A 127 2.18 18.55 10.24
N ASN A 128 1.87 18.24 8.99
CA ASN A 128 1.72 16.88 8.50
C ASN A 128 3.05 16.12 8.62
N ALA A 129 4.14 16.70 8.14
CA ALA A 129 5.47 16.07 8.21
C ALA A 129 5.88 15.75 9.65
N ILE A 130 5.66 16.68 10.60
CA ILE A 130 5.90 16.44 12.03
C ILE A 130 5.06 15.24 12.51
N THR A 131 3.77 15.20 12.18
CA THR A 131 2.88 14.09 12.56
C THR A 131 3.38 12.76 12.00
N ARG A 132 3.83 12.74 10.75
CA ARG A 132 4.37 11.52 10.11
C ARG A 132 5.66 11.06 10.78
N ILE A 133 6.63 11.95 10.95
CA ILE A 133 7.95 11.66 11.54
C ILE A 133 7.82 11.18 13.00
N THR A 134 6.88 11.74 13.75
CA THR A 134 6.65 11.35 15.16
C THR A 134 5.80 10.09 15.34
N GLY A 135 5.52 9.34 14.26
CA GLY A 135 4.92 8.02 14.32
C GLY A 135 3.45 7.95 13.97
N SER A 136 2.91 8.98 13.27
CA SER A 136 1.53 8.98 12.75
C SER A 136 0.48 8.61 13.80
N ARG A 137 0.48 9.29 14.95
CA ARG A 137 -0.40 8.99 16.09
C ARG A 137 -1.89 9.18 15.77
N ASP A 138 -2.21 9.97 14.77
CA ASP A 138 -3.56 10.13 14.21
C ASP A 138 -4.09 8.85 13.54
N LEU A 139 -3.18 7.96 13.10
CA LEU A 139 -3.49 6.69 12.48
C LEU A 139 -3.25 5.51 13.43
N TYR A 140 -2.20 5.58 14.23
CA TYR A 140 -1.72 4.49 15.08
C TYR A 140 -1.56 4.98 16.51
N SER A 141 -2.66 5.01 17.25
CA SER A 141 -2.61 5.46 18.65
C SER A 141 -1.76 4.52 19.50
N PRO A 142 -1.07 5.03 20.52
CA PRO A 142 -0.28 4.19 21.44
C PRO A 142 -1.11 3.12 22.17
N GLU A 143 -2.40 3.39 22.39
CA GLU A 143 -3.34 2.48 23.05
C GLU A 143 -3.75 1.31 22.15
N SER A 144 -3.60 1.44 20.83
CA SER A 144 -3.89 0.39 19.87
C SER A 144 -2.63 -0.34 19.40
N ARG A 145 -2.05 0.11 18.30
CA ARG A 145 -0.88 -0.55 17.67
C ARG A 145 0.41 0.23 17.83
N GLY A 146 0.30 1.53 18.10
CA GLY A 146 1.44 2.45 18.19
C GLY A 146 2.24 2.58 16.88
N HIS A 147 3.32 3.32 16.94
CA HIS A 147 4.19 3.61 15.80
C HIS A 147 4.76 2.37 15.08
N LYS A 148 4.82 1.22 15.76
CA LYS A 148 5.32 -0.04 15.18
C LYS A 148 4.42 -0.60 14.08
N ALA A 149 3.18 -0.13 13.99
CA ALA A 149 2.27 -0.50 12.92
C ALA A 149 2.57 0.25 11.61
N SER A 150 3.32 1.34 11.65
CA SER A 150 3.62 2.17 10.48
C SER A 150 4.89 1.70 9.79
N VAL A 151 4.78 1.21 8.56
CA VAL A 151 5.91 1.01 7.66
C VAL A 151 6.01 2.25 6.77
N ASN A 152 7.01 3.09 7.04
CA ASN A 152 7.21 4.36 6.36
C ASN A 152 7.99 4.15 5.06
N PHE A 153 7.59 4.82 3.99
CA PHE A 153 8.27 4.78 2.70
C PHE A 153 8.00 6.05 1.90
N LEU A 154 8.87 6.37 0.95
CA LEU A 154 8.68 7.44 -0.04
C LEU A 154 8.39 6.87 -1.42
N THR A 155 9.06 5.78 -1.79
CA THR A 155 8.90 5.08 -3.06
C THR A 155 8.80 3.58 -2.81
N CYS A 156 8.15 2.87 -3.73
CA CYS A 156 8.01 1.43 -3.69
C CYS A 156 8.06 0.84 -5.11
N HIS A 157 7.49 -0.34 -5.33
CA HIS A 157 7.38 -0.95 -6.66
C HIS A 157 6.39 -0.22 -7.57
N ASP A 158 5.42 0.49 -6.98
CA ASP A 158 4.43 1.30 -7.70
C ASP A 158 4.89 2.75 -7.85
N GLY A 159 4.47 3.38 -8.96
CA GLY A 159 4.71 4.78 -9.22
C GLY A 159 6.15 5.07 -9.63
N PHE A 160 6.58 6.29 -9.38
CA PHE A 160 7.91 6.76 -9.75
C PHE A 160 9.03 6.16 -8.89
N THR A 161 10.18 5.91 -9.51
CA THR A 161 11.44 5.74 -8.78
C THR A 161 11.77 7.03 -8.01
N LEU A 162 12.71 6.99 -7.08
CA LEU A 162 13.10 8.20 -6.34
C LEU A 162 13.64 9.30 -7.28
N TYR A 163 14.36 8.91 -8.33
CA TYR A 163 14.85 9.84 -9.35
C TYR A 163 13.70 10.45 -10.18
N ASP A 164 12.76 9.62 -10.63
CA ASP A 164 11.65 10.08 -11.47
C ASP A 164 10.66 10.94 -10.68
N LEU A 165 10.54 10.71 -9.37
CA LEU A 165 9.70 11.51 -8.48
C LEU A 165 10.07 13.01 -8.52
N TYR A 166 11.36 13.32 -8.79
CA TYR A 166 11.87 14.69 -8.92
C TYR A 166 12.34 15.01 -10.34
N SER A 167 11.81 14.30 -11.34
CA SER A 167 12.09 14.53 -12.75
C SER A 167 10.83 14.65 -13.59
N TYR A 168 9.67 14.25 -13.08
CA TYR A 168 8.40 14.25 -13.80
C TYR A 168 7.27 14.85 -12.95
N ASN A 169 6.39 15.62 -13.59
CA ASN A 169 5.11 16.01 -12.99
C ASN A 169 4.03 14.97 -13.25
N GLU A 170 4.10 14.31 -14.39
CA GLU A 170 3.06 13.38 -14.87
C GLU A 170 3.67 12.03 -15.25
N LYS A 171 2.86 10.98 -15.18
CA LYS A 171 3.24 9.65 -15.65
C LYS A 171 3.23 9.61 -17.19
N HIS A 172 4.15 8.85 -17.77
CA HIS A 172 4.33 8.66 -19.20
C HIS A 172 4.33 7.16 -19.54
N ASN A 173 3.17 6.52 -19.39
CA ASN A 173 2.96 5.07 -19.54
C ASN A 173 2.36 4.69 -20.90
N GLU A 174 2.37 5.57 -21.91
CA GLU A 174 1.74 5.35 -23.21
C GLU A 174 2.26 4.07 -23.89
N LYS A 175 3.52 3.72 -23.65
CA LYS A 175 4.17 2.52 -24.22
C LYS A 175 3.67 1.20 -23.62
N ASN A 176 2.97 1.26 -22.48
CA ASN A 176 2.42 0.08 -21.84
C ASN A 176 1.15 -0.45 -22.55
N GLY A 177 0.60 0.26 -23.53
CA GLY A 177 -0.56 -0.16 -24.30
C GLY A 177 -1.91 0.11 -23.64
N TRP A 178 -1.93 0.85 -22.52
CA TRP A 178 -3.14 1.22 -21.77
C TRP A 178 -3.50 2.70 -21.91
N ASN A 179 -3.01 3.38 -22.96
CA ASN A 179 -3.26 4.80 -23.21
C ASN A 179 -2.98 5.70 -21.98
N ASN A 180 -1.93 5.40 -21.22
CA ASN A 180 -1.56 6.13 -20.01
C ASN A 180 -2.64 6.11 -18.90
N THR A 181 -3.54 5.12 -18.89
CA THR A 181 -4.57 4.98 -17.85
C THR A 181 -4.13 4.17 -16.66
N ASP A 182 -3.07 3.39 -16.80
CA ASP A 182 -2.45 2.58 -15.74
C ASP A 182 -1.64 3.43 -14.75
N GLY A 183 -1.51 2.96 -13.52
CA GLY A 183 -0.80 3.64 -12.44
C GLY A 183 -1.55 4.84 -11.83
N ASP A 184 -0.97 5.40 -10.76
CA ASP A 184 -1.54 6.53 -10.02
C ASP A 184 -1.26 7.86 -10.73
N ASN A 185 -2.23 8.78 -10.69
CA ASN A 185 -2.09 10.16 -11.16
C ASN A 185 -1.64 11.13 -10.04
N ASN A 186 -1.73 10.73 -8.77
CA ASN A 186 -1.45 11.59 -7.62
C ASN A 186 -0.07 11.27 -7.00
N GLY A 187 0.98 11.25 -7.84
CA GLY A 187 2.32 10.89 -7.39
C GLY A 187 2.98 11.89 -6.43
N HIS A 188 2.42 13.08 -6.23
CA HIS A 188 3.06 14.20 -5.50
C HIS A 188 4.49 14.48 -5.99
N SER A 189 4.72 14.28 -7.28
CA SER A 189 6.01 14.45 -7.94
C SER A 189 6.25 15.89 -8.37
N TRP A 190 7.48 16.18 -8.75
CA TRP A 190 7.88 17.50 -9.27
C TRP A 190 9.03 17.38 -10.25
N ASN A 191 8.90 17.97 -11.43
CA ASN A 191 9.92 17.93 -12.47
C ASN A 191 11.09 18.91 -12.26
N CYS A 192 11.10 19.65 -11.17
CA CYS A 192 12.14 20.66 -10.85
C CYS A 192 12.39 21.70 -11.95
N GLY A 193 11.44 21.87 -12.88
CA GLY A 193 11.50 22.87 -13.97
C GLY A 193 11.80 22.32 -15.37
N ALA A 194 11.84 20.98 -15.52
CA ALA A 194 11.91 20.36 -16.84
C ALA A 194 11.35 18.94 -16.77
N GLU A 195 10.33 18.65 -17.56
CA GLU A 195 9.69 17.33 -17.63
C GLU A 195 10.65 16.29 -18.22
N GLY A 196 10.92 15.23 -17.43
CA GLY A 196 11.77 14.13 -17.84
C GLY A 196 13.27 14.39 -17.83
N LEU A 197 14.00 13.57 -18.57
CA LEU A 197 15.46 13.65 -18.63
C LEU A 197 15.93 14.99 -19.21
N THR A 198 16.82 15.67 -18.52
CA THR A 198 17.35 16.98 -18.92
C THR A 198 18.85 17.07 -18.72
N ARG A 199 19.50 17.97 -19.45
CA ARG A 199 20.93 18.35 -19.27
C ARG A 199 21.07 19.74 -18.63
N LYS A 200 19.98 20.38 -18.25
CA LYS A 200 20.01 21.69 -17.58
C LYS A 200 20.56 21.53 -16.17
N LYS A 201 21.77 22.02 -15.94
CA LYS A 201 22.50 21.87 -14.67
C LYS A 201 21.68 22.35 -13.47
N ALA A 202 21.05 23.51 -13.56
CA ALA A 202 20.23 24.04 -12.45
C ALA A 202 19.04 23.14 -12.08
N VAL A 203 18.41 22.49 -13.08
CA VAL A 203 17.31 21.53 -12.83
C VAL A 203 17.82 20.26 -12.17
N LEU A 204 18.97 19.73 -12.64
CA LEU A 204 19.61 18.56 -12.06
C LEU A 204 20.06 18.79 -10.61
N GLU A 205 20.67 19.96 -10.35
CA GLU A 205 21.08 20.35 -8.99
C GLU A 205 19.87 20.44 -8.06
N LEU A 206 18.78 21.04 -8.50
CA LEU A 206 17.54 21.15 -7.71
C LEU A 206 16.91 19.75 -7.46
N SER A 207 16.83 18.89 -8.47
CA SER A 207 16.36 17.52 -8.32
C SER A 207 17.22 16.74 -7.30
N LEU A 208 18.53 16.84 -7.35
CA LEU A 208 19.45 16.16 -6.44
C LEU A 208 19.33 16.63 -4.98
N ILE A 209 18.88 17.87 -4.74
CA ILE A 209 18.62 18.35 -3.37
C ILE A 209 17.49 17.56 -2.71
N HIS A 210 16.53 17.08 -3.50
CA HIS A 210 15.33 16.37 -3.02
C HIS A 210 15.50 14.84 -2.96
N ILE A 211 16.56 14.30 -3.57
CA ILE A 211 16.91 12.87 -3.50
C ILE A 211 17.84 12.62 -2.30
#